data_533e705f0ec70101daf29ff19a0bb132
#
_entry.id   533e705f0ec70101daf29ff19a0bb132
#
_cell.length_a   1.000
_cell.length_b   1.000
_cell.length_c   1.000
_cell.angle_alpha   90.00
_cell.angle_beta   90.00
_cell.angle_gamma   90.00
#
_symmetry.space_group_name_H-M   'P 1'
#
loop_
_entity.id
_entity.type
_entity.pdbx_description
1 polymer ?
#
loop_
_entity_poly.entity_id
_entity_poly.type
_entity_poly.pdbx_seq_one_letter_code
_entity_poly.pdbx_strand_id
1 'polypeptide(L)'
;MNTLNKISILGSGQAAIYAASEIRKHDKDSEISIFGNESYHPYERPPLSKEFLMGKKKEEEFLFFSKNFFADQNINFINKEINSVNFKNRYLISFDNEKYFYDKLLITTGSTNRKIEIDKEIDNDIYYLRNLDD
;
A
#
# COMPACT_ATOMS: atom_id res chain seq x y z
N MET A 1 -12.94 -25.23 16.46
CA MET A 1 -12.19 -23.95 16.57
C MET A 1 -12.53 -23.09 15.37
N ASN A 2 -13.18 -21.97 15.56
CA ASN A 2 -13.35 -21.00 14.47
C ASN A 2 -11.96 -20.44 14.14
N THR A 3 -11.37 -20.88 13.05
CA THR A 3 -10.16 -20.25 12.53
C THR A 3 -10.54 -18.87 12.03
N LEU A 4 -9.92 -17.82 12.58
CA LEU A 4 -10.10 -16.45 12.10
C LEU A 4 -9.76 -16.38 10.61
N ASN A 5 -10.63 -15.75 9.82
CA ASN A 5 -10.31 -15.49 8.42
C ASN A 5 -9.10 -14.59 8.30
N LYS A 6 -8.20 -14.92 7.37
CA LYS A 6 -7.06 -14.08 6.99
C LYS A 6 -7.39 -13.32 5.72
N ILE A 7 -7.50 -12.01 5.85
CA ILE A 7 -7.79 -11.10 4.73
C ILE A 7 -6.52 -10.35 4.38
N SER A 8 -5.99 -10.62 3.20
CA SER A 8 -4.82 -9.90 2.69
C SER A 8 -5.23 -8.86 1.67
N ILE A 9 -4.65 -7.66 1.79
CA ILE A 9 -4.86 -6.53 0.87
C ILE A 9 -3.50 -6.21 0.24
N LEU A 10 -3.39 -6.39 -1.06
CA LEU A 10 -2.16 -6.16 -1.81
C LEU A 10 -2.16 -4.74 -2.38
N GLY A 11 -1.24 -3.93 -1.91
CA GLY A 11 -1.16 -2.48 -2.14
C GLY A 11 -1.55 -1.69 -0.89
N SER A 12 -0.92 -0.54 -0.67
CA SER A 12 -1.09 0.32 0.52
C SER A 12 -1.59 1.73 0.20
N GLY A 13 -2.24 1.91 -0.94
CA GLY A 13 -2.82 3.18 -1.33
C GLY A 13 -4.22 3.44 -0.75
N GLN A 14 -4.90 4.44 -1.28
CA GLN A 14 -6.24 4.87 -0.86
C GLN A 14 -7.26 3.73 -0.84
N ALA A 15 -7.32 2.91 -1.89
CA ALA A 15 -8.28 1.81 -1.98
C ALA A 15 -8.04 0.77 -0.88
N ALA A 16 -6.77 0.46 -0.58
CA ALA A 16 -6.41 -0.50 0.46
C ALA A 16 -6.89 -0.05 1.85
N ILE A 17 -6.56 1.20 2.22
CA ILE A 17 -6.82 1.68 3.57
C ILE A 17 -8.31 1.88 3.85
N TYR A 18 -9.08 2.37 2.87
CA TYR A 18 -10.52 2.48 3.00
C TYR A 18 -11.21 1.12 3.02
N ALA A 19 -10.75 0.15 2.20
CA ALA A 19 -11.25 -1.22 2.24
C ALA A 19 -10.99 -1.88 3.61
N ALA A 20 -9.78 -1.76 4.15
CA ALA A 20 -9.45 -2.30 5.47
C ALA A 20 -10.32 -1.69 6.57
N SER A 21 -10.49 -0.37 6.53
CA SER A 21 -11.35 0.36 7.47
C SER A 21 -12.81 -0.13 7.38
N GLU A 22 -13.33 -0.29 6.17
CA GLU A 22 -14.71 -0.74 5.97
C GLU A 22 -14.90 -2.21 6.38
N ILE A 23 -13.97 -3.08 6.02
CA ILE A 23 -14.00 -4.48 6.46
C ILE A 23 -14.05 -4.55 7.99
N ARG A 24 -13.20 -3.79 8.70
CA ARG A 24 -13.14 -3.80 10.15
C ARG A 24 -14.43 -3.31 10.83
N LYS A 25 -15.21 -2.45 10.21
CA LYS A 25 -16.52 -2.04 10.73
C LYS A 25 -17.49 -3.21 10.81
N HIS A 26 -17.43 -4.13 9.84
CA HIS A 26 -18.36 -5.26 9.71
C HIS A 26 -17.78 -6.58 10.24
N ASP A 27 -16.48 -6.73 10.28
CA ASP A 27 -15.76 -7.92 10.73
C ASP A 27 -14.71 -7.52 11.79
N LYS A 28 -15.04 -7.80 13.04
CA LYS A 28 -14.21 -7.42 14.20
C LYS A 28 -13.08 -8.42 14.47
N ASP A 29 -13.21 -9.64 13.97
CA ASP A 29 -12.40 -10.78 14.38
C ASP A 29 -11.34 -11.17 13.34
N SER A 30 -11.62 -11.03 12.05
CA SER A 30 -10.66 -11.43 10.99
C SER A 30 -9.31 -10.74 11.13
N GLU A 31 -8.25 -11.48 10.83
CA GLU A 31 -6.90 -10.93 10.67
C GLU A 31 -6.82 -10.17 9.34
N ILE A 32 -6.59 -8.85 9.40
CA ILE A 32 -6.44 -8.01 8.21
C ILE A 32 -4.98 -7.61 8.08
N SER A 33 -4.38 -7.89 6.91
CA SER A 33 -3.00 -7.52 6.60
C SER A 33 -2.94 -6.74 5.30
N ILE A 34 -2.31 -5.55 5.33
CA ILE A 34 -2.05 -4.71 4.17
C ILE A 34 -0.58 -4.83 3.81
N PHE A 35 -0.29 -5.14 2.54
CA PHE A 35 1.06 -5.25 2.01
C PHE A 35 1.38 -4.04 1.12
N GLY A 36 2.45 -3.33 1.45
CA GLY A 36 2.93 -2.19 0.68
C GLY A 36 4.44 -2.19 0.56
N ASN A 37 4.96 -1.55 -0.46
CA ASN A 37 6.40 -1.42 -0.72
C ASN A 37 6.95 -0.02 -0.35
N GLU A 38 6.10 0.89 0.12
CA GLU A 38 6.52 2.20 0.61
C GLU A 38 6.69 2.16 2.14
N SER A 39 7.73 2.83 2.66
CA SER A 39 8.00 2.89 4.11
C SER A 39 7.10 3.88 4.86
N TYR A 40 6.17 4.49 4.16
CA TYR A 40 5.27 5.51 4.70
C TYR A 40 3.89 4.93 5.02
N HIS A 41 3.22 5.52 6.00
CA HIS A 41 1.79 5.28 6.21
C HIS A 41 1.01 5.72 4.97
N PRO A 42 -0.14 5.08 4.66
CA PRO A 42 -0.95 5.45 3.49
C PRO A 42 -1.34 6.93 3.50
N TYR A 43 -1.08 7.61 2.41
CA TYR A 43 -1.22 9.05 2.25
C TYR A 43 -1.90 9.42 0.93
N GLU A 44 -2.41 10.67 0.86
CA GLU A 44 -2.99 11.26 -0.34
C GLU A 44 -1.90 11.61 -1.35
N ARG A 45 -1.99 11.13 -2.58
CA ARG A 45 -0.98 11.43 -3.61
C ARG A 45 -1.10 12.83 -4.25
N PRO A 46 -2.29 13.45 -4.39
CA PRO A 46 -2.38 14.76 -5.02
C PRO A 46 -1.51 15.85 -4.40
N PRO A 47 -1.26 15.92 -3.08
CA PRO A 47 -0.36 16.90 -2.49
C PRO A 47 1.09 16.83 -2.97
N LEU A 48 1.56 15.65 -3.40
CA LEU A 48 2.94 15.43 -3.83
C LEU A 48 3.40 16.42 -4.90
N SER A 49 2.54 16.69 -5.89
CA SER A 49 2.84 17.65 -6.98
C SER A 49 2.34 19.07 -6.72
N LYS A 50 1.85 19.37 -5.52
CA LYS A 50 1.22 20.64 -5.13
C LYS A 50 1.85 21.19 -3.86
N GLU A 51 1.10 21.19 -2.76
CA GLU A 51 1.48 21.84 -1.50
C GLU A 51 2.73 21.21 -0.88
N PHE A 52 2.92 19.89 -1.01
CA PHE A 52 4.11 19.21 -0.53
C PHE A 52 5.35 19.62 -1.34
N LEU A 53 5.28 19.58 -2.67
CA LEU A 53 6.38 20.02 -3.55
C LEU A 53 6.77 21.49 -3.30
N MET A 54 5.79 22.34 -2.96
CA MET A 54 6.02 23.75 -2.64
C MET A 54 6.52 23.98 -1.20
N GLY A 55 6.71 22.92 -0.41
CA GLY A 55 7.11 23.02 1.01
C GLY A 55 6.04 23.63 1.93
N LYS A 56 4.77 23.68 1.50
CA LYS A 56 3.66 24.26 2.25
C LYS A 56 2.94 23.25 3.14
N LYS A 57 3.18 21.96 2.96
CA LYS A 57 2.55 20.87 3.68
C LYS A 57 3.59 19.84 4.07
N LYS A 58 3.48 19.29 5.27
CA LYS A 58 4.33 18.19 5.74
C LYS A 58 3.64 16.86 5.48
N GLU A 59 4.40 15.75 5.49
CA GLU A 59 3.91 14.39 5.27
C GLU A 59 2.70 14.06 6.15
N GLU A 60 2.77 14.37 7.44
CA GLU A 60 1.71 14.04 8.39
C GLU A 60 0.37 14.71 8.11
N GLU A 61 0.36 15.81 7.34
CA GLU A 61 -0.84 16.61 7.06
C GLU A 61 -1.68 16.06 5.91
N PHE A 62 -1.21 15.02 5.22
CA PHE A 62 -1.97 14.36 4.16
C PHE A 62 -2.03 12.84 4.26
N LEU A 63 -1.80 12.30 5.46
CA LEU A 63 -2.11 10.90 5.76
C LEU A 63 -3.64 10.68 5.70
N PHE A 64 -4.08 9.54 5.20
CA PHE A 64 -5.50 9.19 5.19
C PHE A 64 -6.08 9.01 6.59
N PHE A 65 -5.27 8.48 7.51
CA PHE A 65 -5.62 8.24 8.91
C PHE A 65 -4.43 8.56 9.81
N SER A 66 -4.68 8.70 11.10
CA SER A 66 -3.62 8.89 12.09
C SER A 66 -2.61 7.74 12.10
N LYS A 67 -1.40 7.98 12.56
CA LYS A 67 -0.35 6.95 12.68
C LYS A 67 -0.78 5.75 13.55
N ASN A 68 -1.68 5.97 14.51
CA ASN A 68 -2.16 4.92 15.41
C ASN A 68 -3.30 4.08 14.81
N PHE A 69 -3.86 4.48 13.66
CA PHE A 69 -5.01 3.83 13.05
C PHE A 69 -4.85 2.31 12.92
N PHE A 70 -3.69 1.84 12.48
CA PHE A 70 -3.44 0.40 12.28
C PHE A 70 -3.52 -0.37 13.60
N ALA A 71 -2.89 0.16 14.65
CA ALA A 71 -2.93 -0.45 15.98
C ALA A 71 -4.35 -0.40 16.56
N ASP A 72 -5.02 0.75 16.50
CA ASP A 72 -6.37 0.96 17.03
C ASP A 72 -7.42 0.06 16.35
N GLN A 73 -7.23 -0.24 15.07
CA GLN A 73 -8.12 -1.08 14.28
C GLN A 73 -7.66 -2.54 14.19
N ASN A 74 -6.57 -2.91 14.86
CA ASN A 74 -5.98 -4.26 14.79
C ASN A 74 -5.77 -4.71 13.33
N ILE A 75 -5.11 -3.85 12.53
CA ILE A 75 -4.74 -4.08 11.14
C ILE A 75 -3.22 -4.18 11.05
N ASN A 76 -2.72 -5.26 10.48
CA ASN A 76 -1.29 -5.44 10.23
C ASN A 76 -0.87 -4.67 8.98
N PHE A 77 0.03 -3.71 9.14
CA PHE A 77 0.69 -3.06 8.00
C PHE A 77 2.06 -3.72 7.79
N ILE A 78 2.24 -4.39 6.66
CA ILE A 78 3.43 -5.17 6.32
C ILE A 78 4.15 -4.46 5.19
N ASN A 79 5.30 -3.85 5.51
CA ASN A 79 6.15 -3.21 4.51
C ASN A 79 6.97 -4.29 3.79
N LYS A 80 6.32 -4.92 2.81
CA LYS A 80 6.92 -5.95 1.94
C LYS A 80 6.40 -5.81 0.53
N GLU A 81 7.31 -5.79 -0.41
CA GLU A 81 6.97 -5.86 -1.82
C GLU A 81 6.64 -7.31 -2.21
N ILE A 82 5.45 -7.51 -2.78
CA ILE A 82 4.98 -8.83 -3.18
C ILE A 82 5.38 -9.09 -4.63
N ASN A 83 6.11 -10.18 -4.83
CA ASN A 83 6.59 -10.62 -6.13
C ASN A 83 5.51 -11.40 -6.92
N SER A 84 4.78 -12.28 -6.24
CA SER A 84 3.80 -13.14 -6.92
C SER A 84 2.67 -13.61 -5.99
N VAL A 85 1.59 -14.08 -6.62
CA VAL A 85 0.41 -14.62 -5.95
C VAL A 85 0.17 -16.05 -6.42
N ASN A 86 0.11 -16.99 -5.48
CA ASN A 86 -0.34 -18.35 -5.75
C ASN A 86 -1.82 -18.48 -5.41
N PHE A 87 -2.68 -18.33 -6.39
CA PHE A 87 -4.13 -18.39 -6.20
C PHE A 87 -4.63 -19.80 -5.84
N LYS A 88 -3.98 -20.85 -6.34
CA LYS A 88 -4.37 -22.24 -6.07
C LYS A 88 -4.18 -22.60 -4.59
N ASN A 89 -3.05 -22.20 -4.01
CA ASN A 89 -2.70 -22.52 -2.64
C ASN A 89 -2.91 -21.32 -1.69
N ARG A 90 -3.45 -20.21 -2.18
CA ARG A 90 -3.82 -19.01 -1.42
C ARG A 90 -2.70 -18.44 -0.56
N TYR A 91 -1.57 -18.11 -1.20
CA TYR A 91 -0.50 -17.36 -0.55
C TYR A 91 0.13 -16.33 -1.48
N LEU A 92 0.65 -15.28 -0.86
CA LEU A 92 1.51 -14.27 -1.48
C LEU A 92 2.97 -14.67 -1.27
N ILE A 93 3.84 -14.29 -2.18
CA ILE A 93 5.30 -14.45 -2.05
C ILE A 93 5.93 -13.07 -2.18
N SER A 94 6.68 -12.64 -1.17
CA SER A 94 7.46 -11.42 -1.21
C SER A 94 8.78 -11.60 -1.99
N PHE A 95 9.45 -10.50 -2.35
CA PHE A 95 10.74 -10.56 -3.03
C PHE A 95 11.84 -11.25 -2.20
N ASP A 96 11.73 -11.26 -0.88
CA ASP A 96 12.61 -11.99 0.03
C ASP A 96 12.16 -13.45 0.29
N ASN A 97 11.24 -13.97 -0.54
CA ASN A 97 10.72 -15.33 -0.54
C ASN A 97 9.91 -15.76 0.70
N GLU A 98 9.43 -14.80 1.49
CA GLU A 98 8.47 -15.10 2.55
C GLU A 98 7.08 -15.41 1.99
N LYS A 99 6.35 -16.31 2.65
CA LYS A 99 4.99 -16.71 2.26
C LYS A 99 3.96 -16.21 3.25
N TYR A 100 2.92 -15.59 2.74
CA TYR A 100 1.79 -15.07 3.52
C TYR A 100 0.50 -15.72 3.04
N PHE A 101 -0.07 -16.60 3.86
CA PHE A 101 -1.30 -17.32 3.54
C PHE A 101 -2.53 -16.44 3.79
N TYR A 102 -3.54 -16.58 2.92
CA TYR A 102 -4.78 -15.83 3.01
C TYR A 102 -6.00 -16.72 2.73
N ASP A 103 -7.15 -16.34 3.29
CA ASP A 103 -8.47 -16.90 2.93
C ASP A 103 -9.14 -16.03 1.86
N LYS A 104 -8.98 -14.71 1.97
CA LYS A 104 -9.48 -13.71 1.01
C LYS A 104 -8.37 -12.75 0.62
N LEU A 105 -8.33 -12.41 -0.66
CA LEU A 105 -7.35 -11.47 -1.22
C LEU A 105 -8.07 -10.34 -1.94
N LEU A 106 -7.71 -9.11 -1.58
CA LEU A 106 -8.06 -7.90 -2.31
C LEU A 106 -6.80 -7.33 -2.98
N ILE A 107 -6.88 -7.06 -4.28
CA ILE A 107 -5.77 -6.50 -5.06
C ILE A 107 -6.04 -5.02 -5.33
N THR A 108 -5.20 -4.14 -4.79
CA THR A 108 -5.31 -2.68 -4.88
C THR A 108 -3.94 -2.05 -5.17
N THR A 109 -3.18 -2.66 -6.07
CA THR A 109 -1.78 -2.31 -6.37
C THR A 109 -1.60 -0.94 -7.03
N GLY A 110 -2.69 -0.34 -7.52
CA GLY A 110 -2.62 0.97 -8.18
C GLY A 110 -1.94 0.91 -9.54
N SER A 111 -1.07 1.87 -9.81
CA SER A 111 -0.37 2.03 -11.09
C SER A 111 1.02 2.60 -10.89
N THR A 112 1.88 2.41 -11.90
CA THR A 112 3.21 3.03 -12.01
C THR A 112 3.21 4.11 -13.08
N ASN A 113 4.21 4.99 -13.06
CA ASN A 113 4.41 5.99 -14.10
C ASN A 113 4.69 5.31 -15.44
N ARG A 114 4.02 5.79 -16.50
CA ARG A 114 4.41 5.45 -17.86
C ARG A 114 5.61 6.31 -18.23
N LYS A 115 6.76 5.68 -18.45
CA LYS A 115 7.96 6.35 -18.90
C LYS A 115 7.85 6.73 -20.38
N ILE A 116 8.38 7.91 -20.72
CA ILE A 116 8.47 8.40 -22.09
C ILE A 116 9.77 7.85 -22.68
N GLU A 117 9.71 7.35 -23.91
CA GLU A 117 10.92 7.01 -24.67
C GLU A 117 11.59 8.32 -25.15
N ILE A 118 12.80 8.54 -24.72
CA ILE A 118 13.59 9.73 -25.02
C ILE A 118 15.04 9.36 -25.34
N ASP A 119 15.75 10.29 -25.99
CA ASP A 119 17.17 10.13 -26.21
C ASP A 119 17.94 10.05 -24.89
N LYS A 120 18.89 9.12 -24.81
CA LYS A 120 19.67 8.85 -23.59
C LYS A 120 20.42 10.08 -23.05
N GLU A 121 20.72 11.06 -23.91
CA GLU A 121 21.45 12.27 -23.54
C GLU A 121 20.63 13.18 -22.60
N ILE A 122 19.29 13.13 -22.67
CA ILE A 122 18.38 13.95 -21.85
C ILE A 122 17.65 13.15 -20.76
N ASP A 123 17.86 11.85 -20.66
CA ASP A 123 17.20 10.99 -19.67
C ASP A 123 17.47 11.43 -18.22
N ASN A 124 18.65 11.98 -17.96
CA ASN A 124 19.05 12.44 -16.63
C ASN A 124 18.33 13.74 -16.17
N ASP A 125 17.66 14.44 -17.07
CA ASP A 125 16.95 15.70 -16.78
C ASP A 125 15.45 15.50 -16.60
N ILE A 126 14.97 14.23 -16.65
CA ILE A 126 13.55 13.89 -16.52
C ILE A 126 13.28 13.18 -15.21
N TYR A 127 12.42 13.79 -14.41
CA TYR A 127 11.97 13.29 -13.11
C TYR A 127 10.54 12.79 -13.20
N TYR A 128 10.27 11.66 -12.55
CA TYR A 128 8.93 11.09 -12.46
C TYR A 128 8.46 11.17 -11.03
N LEU A 129 7.25 11.68 -10.83
CA LEU A 129 6.66 11.82 -9.50
C LEU A 129 5.51 10.82 -9.33
N ARG A 130 5.64 9.88 -8.38
CA ARG A 130 4.62 8.90 -8.04
C ARG A 130 4.43 8.75 -6.54
N ASN A 131 5.50 8.79 -5.77
CA ASN A 131 5.51 8.54 -4.33
C ASN A 131 6.40 9.56 -3.60
N LEU A 132 6.50 9.42 -2.28
CA LEU A 132 7.30 10.32 -1.44
C LEU A 132 8.81 10.18 -1.64
N ASP A 133 9.27 9.05 -2.18
CA ASP A 133 10.70 8.80 -2.44
C ASP A 133 11.19 9.46 -3.75
N ASP A 134 10.28 9.88 -4.64
CA ASP A 134 10.59 10.56 -5.90
C ASP A 134 10.95 12.04 -5.66
#